data_61bb64a5d9c3a0e7d1be335ff4a6d5db
#
_entry.id   61bb64a5d9c3a0e7d1be335ff4a6d5db
#
_cell.length_a   1.000
_cell.length_b   1.000
_cell.length_c   1.000
_cell.angle_alpha   90.00
_cell.angle_beta   90.00
_cell.angle_gamma   90.00
#
_symmetry.space_group_name_H-M   'P 1'
#
loop_
_entity.id
_entity.type
_entity.pdbx_description
1 polymer ?
#
loop_
_entity_poly.entity_id
_entity_poly.type
_entity_poly.pdbx_seq_one_letter_code
_entity_poly.pdbx_strand_id
1 'polypeptide(L)'
;CIRDRHSTITGAWSIICCLITKGKTLEITEKTKMNGNKTTAISAERRTQRGISVLAFFVPAFIMLILFIIRGIYPFGDRSFLFSDMYHQYMPFLSEFVHKIKAGEGLSYSYNVGIGSNFLALYVYYVASPFNWLVFLLPESLIMEFMSYLVILRIGLMGLTFSIYLRKTFGKADPAVILFSTCYALSGYLAAYNWNVMWLDCLILLPLILLGAERLAREGRWVMYTVTLGLCILTNYYISIMICIFLVLYFGMLLITEYY
;
A
#
# COMPACT_ATOMS: atom_id res chain seq x y z
N CYS A 1 68.43 28.18 44.64
CA CYS A 1 68.35 27.86 43.19
C CYS A 1 67.74 26.50 42.87
N ILE A 2 66.84 25.94 43.69
CA ILE A 2 66.09 24.69 43.43
C ILE A 2 64.56 24.91 43.47
N ARG A 3 64.13 26.11 43.90
CA ARG A 3 62.69 26.39 44.10
C ARG A 3 61.91 26.80 42.84
N ASP A 4 62.60 27.23 41.76
CA ASP A 4 61.95 27.80 40.57
C ASP A 4 61.70 26.79 39.42
N ARG A 5 62.21 25.59 39.51
CA ARG A 5 61.97 24.56 38.46
C ARG A 5 60.64 23.80 38.62
N HIS A 6 60.05 23.77 39.82
CA HIS A 6 58.74 23.10 40.03
C HIS A 6 57.54 23.90 39.52
N SER A 7 57.63 25.23 39.51
CA SER A 7 56.54 26.09 39.03
C SER A 7 56.38 26.09 37.51
N THR A 8 57.49 25.94 36.75
CA THR A 8 57.47 25.93 35.31
C THR A 8 56.96 24.59 34.73
N ILE A 9 57.21 23.47 35.40
CA ILE A 9 56.74 22.14 34.95
C ILE A 9 55.24 21.99 35.20
N THR A 10 54.70 22.48 36.34
CA THR A 10 53.27 22.44 36.61
C THR A 10 52.47 23.34 35.70
N GLY A 11 53.02 24.50 35.26
CA GLY A 11 52.40 25.37 34.27
C GLY A 11 52.30 24.72 32.86
N ALA A 12 53.34 24.05 32.43
CA ALA A 12 53.39 23.34 31.14
C ALA A 12 52.40 22.18 31.09
N TRP A 13 52.27 21.38 32.14
CA TRP A 13 51.28 20.30 32.24
C TRP A 13 49.85 20.81 32.28
N SER A 14 49.56 21.94 32.89
CA SER A 14 48.26 22.57 32.91
C SER A 14 47.82 23.04 31.50
N ILE A 15 48.75 23.62 30.74
CA ILE A 15 48.48 24.05 29.37
C ILE A 15 48.24 22.85 28.44
N ILE A 16 49.08 21.80 28.53
CA ILE A 16 48.93 20.58 27.76
C ILE A 16 47.57 19.89 28.07
N CYS A 17 47.21 19.80 29.35
CA CYS A 17 45.93 19.23 29.78
C CYS A 17 44.74 20.04 29.23
N CYS A 18 44.86 21.39 29.24
CA CYS A 18 43.83 22.28 28.68
C CYS A 18 43.68 22.16 27.16
N LEU A 19 44.77 22.00 26.44
CA LEU A 19 44.79 21.78 24.99
C LEU A 19 44.19 20.42 24.59
N ILE A 20 44.57 19.35 25.33
CA ILE A 20 43.96 18.00 25.10
C ILE A 20 42.48 17.98 25.41
N THR A 21 42.04 18.66 26.48
CA THR A 21 40.62 18.74 26.84
C THR A 21 39.83 19.55 25.79
N LYS A 22 40.35 20.69 25.34
CA LYS A 22 39.74 21.48 24.25
C LYS A 22 39.68 20.69 22.91
N GLY A 23 40.73 19.96 22.58
CA GLY A 23 40.74 19.13 21.36
C GLY A 23 39.67 18.02 21.40
N LYS A 24 39.53 17.31 22.53
CA LYS A 24 38.47 16.30 22.75
C LYS A 24 37.08 16.91 22.72
N THR A 25 36.90 18.09 23.31
CA THR A 25 35.60 18.79 23.34
C THR A 25 35.18 19.22 21.90
N LEU A 26 36.11 19.73 21.09
CA LEU A 26 35.84 20.08 19.70
C LEU A 26 35.48 18.85 18.85
N GLU A 27 36.20 17.75 19.01
CA GLU A 27 35.91 16.51 18.28
C GLU A 27 34.56 15.89 18.65
N ILE A 28 34.17 15.93 19.93
CA ILE A 28 32.85 15.50 20.39
C ILE A 28 31.75 16.42 19.82
N THR A 29 31.97 17.72 19.81
CA THR A 29 31.01 18.70 19.28
C THR A 29 30.81 18.54 17.78
N GLU A 30 31.88 18.31 16.99
CA GLU A 30 31.77 18.03 15.56
C GLU A 30 31.03 16.71 15.28
N LYS A 31 31.35 15.62 15.98
CA LYS A 31 30.65 14.34 15.87
C LYS A 31 29.17 14.45 16.22
N THR A 32 28.83 15.23 17.25
CA THR A 32 27.43 15.48 17.66
C THR A 32 26.70 16.30 16.59
N LYS A 33 27.35 17.32 16.01
CA LYS A 33 26.78 18.14 14.93
C LYS A 33 26.57 17.38 13.65
N MET A 34 27.54 16.51 13.26
CA MET A 34 27.39 15.61 12.11
C MET A 34 26.28 14.58 12.32
N ASN A 35 26.14 14.02 13.52
CA ASN A 35 25.07 13.10 13.85
C ASN A 35 23.68 13.80 13.84
N GLY A 36 23.59 15.03 14.39
CA GLY A 36 22.41 15.86 14.35
C GLY A 36 21.98 16.18 12.90
N ASN A 37 22.91 16.55 12.03
CA ASN A 37 22.64 16.82 10.62
C ASN A 37 22.19 15.56 9.83
N LYS A 38 22.78 14.39 10.12
CA LYS A 38 22.32 13.11 9.55
C LYS A 38 20.90 12.77 9.99
N THR A 39 20.58 12.94 11.26
CA THR A 39 19.25 12.64 11.80
C THR A 39 18.19 13.56 11.22
N THR A 40 18.49 14.86 11.05
CA THR A 40 17.57 15.82 10.41
C THR A 40 17.39 15.53 8.92
N ALA A 41 18.43 15.17 8.18
CA ALA A 41 18.34 14.79 6.78
C ALA A 41 17.48 13.51 6.58
N ILE A 42 17.70 12.48 7.40
CA ILE A 42 16.89 11.24 7.37
C ILE A 42 15.43 11.53 7.70
N SER A 43 15.15 12.41 8.65
CA SER A 43 13.77 12.77 9.02
C SER A 43 13.07 13.56 7.92
N ALA A 44 13.77 14.47 7.25
CA ALA A 44 13.26 15.23 6.11
C ALA A 44 12.96 14.32 4.92
N GLU A 45 13.86 13.39 4.61
CA GLU A 45 13.65 12.41 3.54
C GLU A 45 12.45 11.49 3.83
N ARG A 46 12.31 10.98 5.05
CA ARG A 46 11.14 10.20 5.46
C ARG A 46 9.83 10.98 5.35
N ARG A 47 9.86 12.28 5.66
CA ARG A 47 8.70 13.17 5.54
C ARG A 47 8.30 13.34 4.07
N THR A 48 9.26 13.56 3.17
CA THR A 48 9.04 13.65 1.73
C THR A 48 8.48 12.34 1.17
N GLN A 49 9.05 11.20 1.57
CA GLN A 49 8.57 9.88 1.16
C GLN A 49 7.13 9.61 1.60
N ARG A 50 6.74 10.03 2.83
CA ARG A 50 5.36 9.93 3.30
C ARG A 50 4.43 10.86 2.52
N GLY A 51 4.85 12.09 2.25
CA GLY A 51 4.07 13.05 1.46
C GLY A 51 3.76 12.52 0.06
N ILE A 52 4.74 11.94 -0.63
CA ILE A 52 4.56 11.31 -1.95
C ILE A 52 3.57 10.15 -1.88
N SER A 53 3.64 9.30 -0.85
CA SER A 53 2.69 8.20 -0.70
C SER A 53 1.26 8.68 -0.47
N VAL A 54 1.10 9.71 0.35
CA VAL A 54 -0.21 10.33 0.62
C VAL A 54 -0.78 10.91 -0.67
N LEU A 55 0.03 11.65 -1.43
CA LEU A 55 -0.42 12.21 -2.72
C LEU A 55 -0.71 11.12 -3.75
N ALA A 56 0.08 10.04 -3.80
CA ALA A 56 -0.16 8.92 -4.70
C ALA A 56 -1.47 8.16 -4.39
N PHE A 57 -1.97 8.24 -3.15
CA PHE A 57 -3.29 7.75 -2.79
C PHE A 57 -4.38 8.75 -3.21
N PHE A 58 -4.23 10.02 -2.80
CA PHE A 58 -5.32 10.99 -2.94
C PHE A 58 -5.52 11.51 -4.36
N VAL A 59 -4.46 11.63 -5.18
CA VAL A 59 -4.59 12.17 -6.54
C VAL A 59 -5.51 11.29 -7.41
N PRO A 60 -5.29 9.96 -7.59
CA PRO A 60 -6.19 9.14 -8.38
C PRO A 60 -7.57 9.00 -7.76
N ALA A 61 -7.68 8.92 -6.42
CA ALA A 61 -8.96 8.88 -5.73
C ALA A 61 -9.77 10.16 -5.94
N PHE A 62 -9.12 11.32 -5.92
CA PHE A 62 -9.76 12.61 -6.15
C PHE A 62 -10.20 12.79 -7.60
N ILE A 63 -9.40 12.34 -8.57
CA ILE A 63 -9.80 12.33 -9.99
C ILE A 63 -11.08 11.49 -10.16
N MET A 64 -11.16 10.30 -9.54
CA MET A 64 -12.36 9.48 -9.59
C MET A 64 -13.56 10.13 -8.90
N LEU A 65 -13.33 10.81 -7.79
CA LEU A 65 -14.38 11.58 -7.10
C LEU A 65 -14.91 12.72 -7.98
N ILE A 66 -14.04 13.44 -8.70
CA ILE A 66 -14.46 14.46 -9.68
C ILE A 66 -15.34 13.83 -10.76
N LEU A 67 -14.97 12.65 -11.27
CA LEU A 67 -15.81 11.94 -12.23
C LEU A 67 -17.19 11.58 -11.66
N PHE A 68 -17.28 11.22 -10.38
CA PHE A 68 -18.56 10.97 -9.71
C PHE A 68 -19.41 12.25 -9.66
N ILE A 69 -18.81 13.39 -9.34
CA ILE A 69 -19.49 14.70 -9.34
C ILE A 69 -20.01 15.04 -10.74
N ILE A 70 -19.15 14.94 -11.76
CA ILE A 70 -19.51 15.25 -13.16
C ILE A 70 -20.63 14.34 -13.68
N ARG A 71 -20.61 13.06 -13.27
CA ARG A 71 -21.61 12.06 -13.68
C ARG A 71 -22.89 12.12 -12.86
N GLY A 72 -22.98 12.92 -11.81
CA GLY A 72 -24.12 13.01 -10.92
C GLY A 72 -24.39 11.71 -10.14
N ILE A 73 -23.31 11.04 -9.72
CA ILE A 73 -23.41 9.82 -8.88
C ILE A 73 -23.71 10.26 -7.44
N TYR A 74 -24.62 9.57 -6.77
CA TYR A 74 -25.00 9.87 -5.38
C TYR A 74 -23.75 10.08 -4.47
N PRO A 75 -23.70 11.08 -3.61
CA PRO A 75 -24.72 12.08 -3.24
C PRO A 75 -24.77 13.33 -4.14
N PHE A 76 -24.02 13.39 -5.21
CA PHE A 76 -23.93 14.55 -6.10
C PHE A 76 -25.05 14.60 -7.15
N GLY A 77 -25.92 13.59 -7.19
CA GLY A 77 -27.09 13.44 -8.04
C GLY A 77 -27.79 12.10 -7.80
N ASP A 78 -28.75 11.76 -8.65
CA ASP A 78 -29.62 10.59 -8.47
C ASP A 78 -29.13 9.32 -9.20
N ARG A 79 -27.91 9.36 -9.76
CA ARG A 79 -27.38 8.23 -10.52
C ARG A 79 -26.59 7.27 -9.64
N SER A 80 -26.75 5.97 -9.91
CA SER A 80 -25.88 4.94 -9.32
C SER A 80 -24.64 4.71 -10.18
N PHE A 81 -23.52 4.36 -9.54
CA PHE A 81 -22.31 3.90 -10.22
C PHE A 81 -22.42 2.43 -10.64
N LEU A 82 -23.32 1.66 -10.02
CA LEU A 82 -23.46 0.24 -10.28
C LEU A 82 -24.06 -0.01 -11.66
N PHE A 83 -23.33 -0.76 -12.49
CA PHE A 83 -23.83 -1.21 -13.78
C PHE A 83 -23.38 -2.64 -14.06
N SER A 84 -23.99 -3.29 -15.07
CA SER A 84 -23.69 -4.68 -15.44
C SER A 84 -23.71 -5.62 -14.23
N ASP A 85 -22.76 -6.50 -14.10
CA ASP A 85 -22.67 -7.51 -13.03
C ASP A 85 -22.51 -6.90 -11.63
N MET A 86 -21.99 -5.69 -11.53
CA MET A 86 -21.90 -4.99 -10.25
C MET A 86 -23.28 -4.77 -9.63
N TYR A 87 -24.29 -4.47 -10.44
CA TYR A 87 -25.66 -4.32 -10.01
C TYR A 87 -26.39 -5.68 -9.91
N HIS A 88 -26.26 -6.54 -10.94
CA HIS A 88 -27.04 -7.76 -11.05
C HIS A 88 -26.51 -8.93 -10.20
N GLN A 89 -25.22 -8.94 -9.87
CA GLN A 89 -24.56 -10.06 -9.17
C GLN A 89 -23.90 -9.62 -7.87
N TYR A 90 -22.95 -8.67 -7.93
CA TYR A 90 -22.08 -8.41 -6.77
C TYR A 90 -22.82 -7.74 -5.62
N MET A 91 -23.72 -6.79 -5.92
CA MET A 91 -24.55 -6.14 -4.91
C MET A 91 -25.51 -7.13 -4.23
N PRO A 92 -26.28 -7.96 -4.94
CA PRO A 92 -27.10 -9.01 -4.32
C PRO A 92 -26.31 -10.00 -3.47
N PHE A 93 -25.11 -10.43 -3.92
CA PHE A 93 -24.30 -11.35 -3.14
C PHE A 93 -23.73 -10.71 -1.87
N LEU A 94 -23.35 -9.43 -1.94
CA LEU A 94 -22.92 -8.68 -0.76
C LEU A 94 -24.08 -8.47 0.22
N SER A 95 -25.28 -8.17 -0.29
CA SER A 95 -26.50 -8.04 0.52
C SER A 95 -26.85 -9.34 1.22
N GLU A 96 -26.81 -10.47 0.50
CA GLU A 96 -27.03 -11.80 1.08
C GLU A 96 -25.98 -12.16 2.14
N PHE A 97 -24.71 -11.81 1.92
CA PHE A 97 -23.67 -11.97 2.91
C PHE A 97 -23.97 -11.19 4.20
N VAL A 98 -24.38 -9.92 4.06
CA VAL A 98 -24.75 -9.08 5.20
C VAL A 98 -25.95 -9.68 5.95
N HIS A 99 -26.98 -10.12 5.22
CA HIS A 99 -28.16 -10.76 5.79
C HIS A 99 -27.78 -12.00 6.60
N LYS A 100 -27.02 -12.92 6.02
CA LYS A 100 -26.62 -14.17 6.69
C LYS A 100 -25.81 -13.93 7.97
N ILE A 101 -24.84 -13.02 7.93
CA ILE A 101 -24.03 -12.71 9.12
C ILE A 101 -24.90 -12.09 10.23
N LYS A 102 -25.81 -11.18 9.89
CA LYS A 102 -26.73 -10.55 10.87
C LYS A 102 -27.75 -11.52 11.44
N ALA A 103 -28.24 -12.44 10.63
CA ALA A 103 -29.15 -13.50 11.05
C ALA A 103 -28.46 -14.63 11.83
N GLY A 104 -27.12 -14.66 11.88
CA GLY A 104 -26.35 -15.76 12.47
C GLY A 104 -26.43 -17.07 11.66
N GLU A 105 -26.72 -16.96 10.37
CA GLU A 105 -26.82 -18.11 9.47
C GLU A 105 -25.44 -18.55 8.94
N GLY A 106 -25.32 -19.86 8.66
CA GLY A 106 -24.13 -20.39 8.02
C GLY A 106 -23.95 -19.92 6.56
N LEU A 107 -22.70 -19.77 6.11
CA LEU A 107 -22.40 -19.35 4.74
C LEU A 107 -22.45 -20.50 3.71
N SER A 108 -22.69 -21.75 4.12
CA SER A 108 -22.59 -22.91 3.21
C SER A 108 -23.66 -22.91 2.11
N TYR A 109 -24.88 -22.52 2.41
CA TYR A 109 -26.00 -22.59 1.47
C TYR A 109 -26.94 -21.38 1.62
N SER A 110 -27.54 -20.91 0.51
CA SER A 110 -28.59 -19.88 0.51
C SER A 110 -29.73 -20.26 -0.41
N TYR A 111 -30.96 -20.08 0.09
CA TYR A 111 -32.19 -20.18 -0.71
C TYR A 111 -32.53 -18.88 -1.45
N ASN A 112 -31.92 -17.76 -1.08
CA ASN A 112 -32.17 -16.45 -1.69
C ASN A 112 -31.41 -16.25 -3.01
N VAL A 113 -30.56 -17.21 -3.40
CA VAL A 113 -29.80 -17.13 -4.64
C VAL A 113 -30.28 -18.18 -5.61
N GLY A 114 -31.01 -17.76 -6.65
CA GLY A 114 -31.66 -18.65 -7.62
C GLY A 114 -32.73 -19.54 -6.96
N ILE A 115 -32.66 -20.84 -7.21
CA ILE A 115 -33.54 -21.85 -6.56
C ILE A 115 -32.87 -22.47 -5.33
N GLY A 116 -31.79 -21.86 -4.85
CA GLY A 116 -30.88 -22.35 -3.83
C GLY A 116 -29.52 -22.75 -4.40
N SER A 117 -28.45 -22.29 -3.76
CA SER A 117 -27.10 -22.52 -4.23
C SER A 117 -26.07 -22.63 -3.08
N ASN A 118 -24.90 -23.17 -3.40
CA ASN A 118 -23.75 -23.16 -2.52
C ASN A 118 -23.23 -21.70 -2.38
N PHE A 119 -23.64 -21.04 -1.29
CA PHE A 119 -23.26 -19.65 -1.06
C PHE A 119 -21.80 -19.50 -0.71
N LEU A 120 -21.17 -20.51 -0.11
CA LEU A 120 -19.74 -20.46 0.20
C LEU A 120 -18.87 -20.31 -1.05
N ALA A 121 -19.24 -20.99 -2.14
CA ALA A 121 -18.54 -20.83 -3.43
C ALA A 121 -18.71 -19.42 -3.99
N LEU A 122 -19.91 -18.84 -3.89
CA LEU A 122 -20.17 -17.44 -4.29
C LEU A 122 -19.43 -16.46 -3.40
N TYR A 123 -19.43 -16.67 -2.09
CA TYR A 123 -18.69 -15.85 -1.14
C TYR A 123 -17.19 -15.81 -1.48
N VAL A 124 -16.56 -16.96 -1.66
CA VAL A 124 -15.12 -17.07 -1.96
C VAL A 124 -14.76 -16.38 -3.28
N TYR A 125 -15.66 -16.41 -4.29
CA TYR A 125 -15.39 -15.80 -5.58
C TYR A 125 -15.70 -14.30 -5.63
N TYR A 126 -16.85 -13.87 -5.05
CA TYR A 126 -17.36 -12.50 -5.22
C TYR A 126 -17.16 -11.60 -4.00
N VAL A 127 -17.17 -12.16 -2.77
CA VAL A 127 -17.35 -11.39 -1.53
C VAL A 127 -16.18 -11.51 -0.56
N ALA A 128 -15.22 -12.40 -0.81
CA ALA A 128 -14.12 -12.73 0.13
C ALA A 128 -13.14 -11.57 0.40
N SER A 129 -13.26 -10.44 -0.29
CA SER A 129 -12.43 -9.26 -0.04
C SER A 129 -12.55 -8.78 1.42
N PRO A 130 -11.42 -8.53 2.12
CA PRO A 130 -11.43 -7.94 3.46
C PRO A 130 -12.13 -6.58 3.51
N PHE A 131 -12.11 -5.81 2.41
CA PHE A 131 -12.78 -4.51 2.35
C PHE A 131 -14.30 -4.62 2.38
N ASN A 132 -14.87 -5.74 1.97
CA ASN A 132 -16.31 -5.96 1.99
C ASN A 132 -16.86 -6.03 3.43
N TRP A 133 -16.04 -6.41 4.42
CA TRP A 133 -16.42 -6.38 5.83
C TRP A 133 -16.68 -4.98 6.38
N LEU A 134 -16.18 -3.93 5.72
CA LEU A 134 -16.48 -2.55 6.08
C LEU A 134 -17.96 -2.20 5.90
N VAL A 135 -18.71 -3.00 5.15
CA VAL A 135 -20.17 -2.83 4.96
C VAL A 135 -20.95 -2.87 6.28
N PHE A 136 -20.46 -3.63 7.27
CA PHE A 136 -21.10 -3.71 8.59
C PHE A 136 -21.03 -2.42 9.42
N LEU A 137 -20.22 -1.45 9.00
CA LEU A 137 -20.17 -0.12 9.60
C LEU A 137 -21.29 0.80 9.12
N LEU A 138 -22.08 0.37 8.12
CA LEU A 138 -23.11 1.15 7.45
C LEU A 138 -24.47 0.46 7.56
N PRO A 139 -25.60 1.22 7.47
CA PRO A 139 -26.91 0.63 7.33
C PRO A 139 -27.08 -0.07 5.98
N GLU A 140 -27.90 -1.12 5.94
CA GLU A 140 -28.13 -1.92 4.72
C GLU A 140 -28.67 -1.12 3.54
N SER A 141 -29.42 -0.05 3.81
CA SER A 141 -29.92 0.86 2.78
C SER A 141 -28.82 1.53 1.94
N LEU A 142 -27.58 1.56 2.44
CA LEU A 142 -26.43 2.20 1.79
C LEU A 142 -25.44 1.20 1.14
N ILE A 143 -25.84 -0.05 0.92
CA ILE A 143 -24.94 -1.06 0.30
C ILE A 143 -24.54 -0.65 -1.12
N MET A 144 -25.43 -0.04 -1.90
CA MET A 144 -25.12 0.43 -3.27
C MET A 144 -24.09 1.55 -3.25
N GLU A 145 -24.29 2.52 -2.38
CA GLU A 145 -23.37 3.65 -2.18
C GLU A 145 -22.03 3.17 -1.65
N PHE A 146 -22.03 2.26 -0.68
CA PHE A 146 -20.83 1.63 -0.15
C PHE A 146 -20.00 1.00 -1.27
N MET A 147 -20.60 0.19 -2.13
CA MET A 147 -19.90 -0.43 -3.25
C MET A 147 -19.29 0.61 -4.20
N SER A 148 -20.02 1.67 -4.49
CA SER A 148 -19.57 2.78 -5.35
C SER A 148 -18.32 3.46 -4.75
N TYR A 149 -18.36 3.83 -3.47
CA TYR A 149 -17.23 4.48 -2.79
C TYR A 149 -16.08 3.55 -2.51
N LEU A 150 -16.35 2.25 -2.39
CA LEU A 150 -15.29 1.25 -2.25
C LEU A 150 -14.39 1.19 -3.48
N VAL A 151 -14.90 1.49 -4.68
CA VAL A 151 -14.08 1.61 -5.90
C VAL A 151 -13.09 2.78 -5.77
N ILE A 152 -13.53 3.93 -5.27
CA ILE A 152 -12.65 5.10 -5.06
C ILE A 152 -11.53 4.78 -4.06
N LEU A 153 -11.88 4.11 -2.95
CA LEU A 153 -10.91 3.67 -1.96
C LEU A 153 -9.85 2.73 -2.60
N ARG A 154 -10.29 1.74 -3.37
CA ARG A 154 -9.40 0.79 -4.05
C ARG A 154 -8.48 1.46 -5.05
N ILE A 155 -8.97 2.43 -5.82
CA ILE A 155 -8.17 3.24 -6.74
C ILE A 155 -7.07 4.00 -5.99
N GLY A 156 -7.39 4.63 -4.87
CA GLY A 156 -6.40 5.28 -4.02
C GLY A 156 -5.36 4.31 -3.49
N LEU A 157 -5.78 3.12 -3.04
CA LEU A 157 -4.88 2.07 -2.56
C LEU A 157 -3.96 1.52 -3.66
N MET A 158 -4.44 1.39 -4.90
CA MET A 158 -3.59 1.02 -6.05
C MET A 158 -2.48 2.05 -6.28
N GLY A 159 -2.81 3.34 -6.25
CA GLY A 159 -1.82 4.41 -6.34
C GLY A 159 -0.80 4.36 -5.21
N LEU A 160 -1.26 4.15 -3.98
CA LEU A 160 -0.41 4.01 -2.80
C LEU A 160 0.57 2.83 -2.92
N THR A 161 0.07 1.64 -3.21
CA THR A 161 0.90 0.42 -3.27
C THR A 161 1.91 0.48 -4.41
N PHE A 162 1.52 1.02 -5.57
CA PHE A 162 2.43 1.22 -6.68
C PHE A 162 3.50 2.27 -6.37
N SER A 163 3.17 3.35 -5.64
CA SER A 163 4.15 4.31 -5.16
C SER A 163 5.19 3.70 -4.22
N ILE A 164 4.76 2.76 -3.37
CA ILE A 164 5.66 2.02 -2.48
C ILE A 164 6.61 1.15 -3.30
N TYR A 165 6.09 0.45 -4.30
CA TYR A 165 6.87 -0.37 -5.22
C TYR A 165 7.93 0.47 -5.93
N LEU A 166 7.53 1.53 -6.64
CA LEU A 166 8.45 2.39 -7.39
C LEU A 166 9.58 2.96 -6.53
N ARG A 167 9.23 3.48 -5.33
CA ARG A 167 10.23 4.06 -4.44
C ARG A 167 11.21 3.03 -3.89
N LYS A 168 10.76 1.81 -3.63
CA LYS A 168 11.62 0.75 -3.10
C LYS A 168 12.50 0.13 -4.17
N THR A 169 11.99 -0.04 -5.38
CA THR A 169 12.74 -0.63 -6.51
C THR A 169 13.72 0.37 -7.12
N PHE A 170 13.32 1.63 -7.32
CA PHE A 170 14.17 2.65 -7.97
C PHE A 170 14.91 3.58 -7.00
N GLY A 171 14.64 3.50 -5.70
CA GLY A 171 15.32 4.31 -4.68
C GLY A 171 15.04 5.83 -4.76
N LYS A 172 14.06 6.27 -5.57
CA LYS A 172 13.75 7.68 -5.80
C LYS A 172 12.41 8.05 -5.15
N ALA A 173 12.36 9.26 -4.61
CA ALA A 173 11.16 9.84 -4.04
C ALA A 173 10.95 11.25 -4.64
N ASP A 174 10.51 11.27 -5.90
CA ASP A 174 10.26 12.48 -6.67
C ASP A 174 8.78 12.55 -7.15
N PRO A 175 8.31 13.69 -7.67
CA PRO A 175 6.95 13.83 -8.17
C PRO A 175 6.57 12.87 -9.30
N ALA A 176 7.53 12.32 -10.07
CA ALA A 176 7.26 11.34 -11.12
C ALA A 176 6.62 10.06 -10.54
N VAL A 177 6.96 9.70 -9.30
CA VAL A 177 6.32 8.58 -8.60
C VAL A 177 4.81 8.78 -8.49
N ILE A 178 4.34 10.02 -8.21
CA ILE A 178 2.90 10.33 -8.13
C ILE A 178 2.25 10.16 -9.49
N LEU A 179 2.89 10.68 -10.55
CA LEU A 179 2.40 10.56 -11.92
C LEU A 179 2.24 9.10 -12.34
N PHE A 180 3.29 8.28 -12.22
CA PHE A 180 3.25 6.87 -12.61
C PHE A 180 2.28 6.06 -11.74
N SER A 181 2.16 6.38 -10.45
CA SER A 181 1.18 5.74 -9.57
C SER A 181 -0.25 6.08 -9.98
N THR A 182 -0.50 7.31 -10.43
CA THR A 182 -1.80 7.73 -10.96
C THR A 182 -2.11 7.02 -12.28
N CYS A 183 -1.12 6.91 -13.19
CA CYS A 183 -1.27 6.16 -14.44
C CYS A 183 -1.58 4.68 -14.20
N TYR A 184 -0.97 4.06 -13.20
CA TYR A 184 -1.29 2.69 -12.81
C TYR A 184 -2.73 2.57 -12.29
N ALA A 185 -3.10 3.42 -11.31
CA ALA A 185 -4.39 3.40 -10.65
C ALA A 185 -5.55 3.79 -11.56
N LEU A 186 -5.31 4.54 -12.64
CA LEU A 186 -6.30 4.96 -13.65
C LEU A 186 -5.98 4.38 -15.03
N SER A 187 -5.40 3.18 -15.06
CA SER A 187 -5.05 2.48 -16.30
C SER A 187 -6.28 2.16 -17.15
N GLY A 188 -6.06 1.91 -18.45
CA GLY A 188 -7.13 1.48 -19.37
C GLY A 188 -7.86 0.20 -18.90
N TYR A 189 -7.16 -0.72 -18.22
CA TYR A 189 -7.78 -1.86 -17.58
C TYR A 189 -8.83 -1.44 -16.54
N LEU A 190 -8.48 -0.50 -15.67
CA LEU A 190 -9.41 -0.01 -14.66
C LEU A 190 -10.58 0.74 -15.30
N ALA A 191 -10.34 1.54 -16.33
CA ALA A 191 -11.40 2.24 -17.05
C ALA A 191 -12.44 1.26 -17.65
N ALA A 192 -12.00 0.10 -18.12
CA ALA A 192 -12.86 -0.93 -18.70
C ALA A 192 -13.53 -1.83 -17.66
N TYR A 193 -12.84 -2.16 -16.55
CA TYR A 193 -13.24 -3.23 -15.62
C TYR A 193 -13.41 -2.79 -14.17
N ASN A 194 -13.58 -1.48 -13.88
CA ASN A 194 -13.78 -0.99 -12.51
C ASN A 194 -15.04 -1.54 -11.83
N TRP A 195 -16.02 -1.98 -12.59
CA TRP A 195 -17.24 -2.63 -12.10
C TRP A 195 -17.00 -4.07 -11.58
N ASN A 196 -15.91 -4.73 -11.96
CA ASN A 196 -15.48 -6.01 -11.41
C ASN A 196 -14.74 -5.79 -10.07
N VAL A 197 -15.44 -5.30 -9.07
CA VAL A 197 -14.86 -4.89 -7.78
C VAL A 197 -14.05 -5.98 -7.10
N MET A 198 -14.38 -7.25 -7.31
CA MET A 198 -13.66 -8.40 -6.75
C MET A 198 -12.24 -8.60 -7.34
N TRP A 199 -11.94 -8.01 -8.53
CA TRP A 199 -10.63 -8.10 -9.15
C TRP A 199 -9.68 -7.00 -8.66
N LEU A 200 -10.23 -5.90 -8.14
CA LEU A 200 -9.46 -4.70 -7.81
C LEU A 200 -8.47 -4.92 -6.66
N ASP A 201 -8.78 -5.82 -5.74
CA ASP A 201 -7.89 -6.15 -4.62
C ASP A 201 -6.59 -6.80 -5.11
N CYS A 202 -6.67 -7.63 -6.15
CA CYS A 202 -5.49 -8.22 -6.78
C CYS A 202 -4.57 -7.15 -7.39
N LEU A 203 -5.15 -6.08 -7.96
CA LEU A 203 -4.38 -4.95 -8.49
C LEU A 203 -3.74 -4.09 -7.38
N ILE A 204 -4.39 -3.98 -6.22
CA ILE A 204 -3.78 -3.35 -5.03
C ILE A 204 -2.57 -4.16 -4.56
N LEU A 205 -2.68 -5.48 -4.57
CA LEU A 205 -1.66 -6.38 -4.04
C LEU A 205 -0.51 -6.63 -5.03
N LEU A 206 -0.74 -6.55 -6.34
CA LEU A 206 0.25 -6.83 -7.38
C LEU A 206 1.58 -6.08 -7.19
N PRO A 207 1.62 -4.75 -6.97
CA PRO A 207 2.89 -4.05 -6.73
C PRO A 207 3.64 -4.54 -5.50
N LEU A 208 2.91 -4.95 -4.44
CA LEU A 208 3.50 -5.49 -3.22
C LEU A 208 4.02 -6.93 -3.42
N ILE A 209 3.34 -7.72 -4.25
CA ILE A 209 3.78 -9.06 -4.65
C ILE A 209 5.09 -8.97 -5.43
N LEU A 210 5.18 -8.04 -6.40
CA LEU A 210 6.40 -7.81 -7.18
C LEU A 210 7.56 -7.38 -6.29
N LEU A 211 7.33 -6.43 -5.39
CA LEU A 211 8.34 -6.01 -4.42
C LEU A 211 8.76 -7.17 -3.50
N GLY A 212 7.81 -8.03 -3.12
CA GLY A 212 8.08 -9.24 -2.36
C GLY A 212 8.94 -10.24 -3.13
N ALA A 213 8.66 -10.44 -4.43
CA ALA A 213 9.42 -11.32 -5.32
C ALA A 213 10.87 -10.81 -5.53
N GLU A 214 11.06 -9.50 -5.73
CA GLU A 214 12.39 -8.90 -5.80
C GLU A 214 13.19 -9.11 -4.51
N ARG A 215 12.57 -8.92 -3.35
CA ARG A 215 13.22 -9.17 -2.05
C ARG A 215 13.52 -10.65 -1.81
N LEU A 216 12.66 -11.53 -2.27
CA LEU A 216 12.91 -12.96 -2.22
C LEU A 216 14.12 -13.33 -3.07
N ALA A 217 14.19 -12.83 -4.30
CA ALA A 217 15.28 -13.12 -5.22
C ALA A 217 16.63 -12.53 -4.74
N ARG A 218 16.65 -11.28 -4.25
CA ARG A 218 17.88 -10.56 -3.90
C ARG A 218 18.32 -10.77 -2.45
N GLU A 219 17.39 -10.88 -1.52
CA GLU A 219 17.66 -10.86 -0.08
C GLU A 219 17.27 -12.15 0.64
N GLY A 220 16.63 -13.12 -0.05
CA GLY A 220 16.10 -14.34 0.55
C GLY A 220 14.89 -14.10 1.48
N ARG A 221 14.28 -12.92 1.46
CA ARG A 221 13.17 -12.52 2.34
C ARG A 221 11.82 -12.89 1.74
N TRP A 222 11.25 -14.01 2.17
CA TRP A 222 10.04 -14.60 1.61
C TRP A 222 8.71 -14.09 2.21
N VAL A 223 8.70 -13.55 3.43
CA VAL A 223 7.47 -13.25 4.19
C VAL A 223 6.53 -12.31 3.43
N MET A 224 7.05 -11.20 2.87
CA MET A 224 6.22 -10.24 2.14
C MET A 224 5.57 -10.88 0.91
N TYR A 225 6.35 -11.64 0.15
CA TYR A 225 5.87 -12.35 -1.04
C TYR A 225 4.74 -13.32 -0.68
N THR A 226 4.98 -14.18 0.32
CA THR A 226 4.00 -15.20 0.72
C THR A 226 2.71 -14.60 1.26
N VAL A 227 2.80 -13.57 2.11
CA VAL A 227 1.61 -12.92 2.69
C VAL A 227 0.80 -12.20 1.61
N THR A 228 1.46 -11.40 0.76
CA THR A 228 0.73 -10.62 -0.25
C THR A 228 0.14 -11.49 -1.36
N LEU A 229 0.85 -12.54 -1.80
CA LEU A 229 0.33 -13.50 -2.76
C LEU A 229 -0.79 -14.35 -2.15
N GLY A 230 -0.63 -14.81 -0.89
CA GLY A 230 -1.67 -15.56 -0.18
C GLY A 230 -2.96 -14.76 -0.02
N LEU A 231 -2.86 -13.47 0.35
CA LEU A 231 -4.01 -12.56 0.39
C LEU A 231 -4.63 -12.38 -1.00
N CYS A 232 -3.81 -12.26 -2.05
CA CYS A 232 -4.30 -12.13 -3.41
C CYS A 232 -5.13 -13.36 -3.83
N ILE A 233 -4.64 -14.56 -3.56
CA ILE A 233 -5.35 -15.83 -3.85
C ILE A 233 -6.66 -15.91 -3.07
N LEU A 234 -6.63 -15.48 -1.80
CA LEU A 234 -7.81 -15.48 -0.93
C LEU A 234 -8.89 -14.51 -1.41
N THR A 235 -8.50 -13.34 -1.92
CA THR A 235 -9.46 -12.31 -2.37
C THR A 235 -10.08 -12.64 -3.73
N ASN A 236 -9.32 -13.19 -4.67
CA ASN A 236 -9.83 -13.66 -5.95
C ASN A 236 -8.85 -14.63 -6.63
N TYR A 237 -9.17 -15.90 -6.64
CA TYR A 237 -8.32 -16.93 -7.23
C TYR A 237 -8.16 -16.81 -8.76
N TYR A 238 -9.17 -16.30 -9.48
CA TYR A 238 -9.14 -16.19 -10.94
C TYR A 238 -8.05 -15.23 -11.43
N ILE A 239 -8.01 -14.01 -10.91
CA ILE A 239 -6.96 -13.05 -11.24
C ILE A 239 -5.61 -13.50 -10.66
N SER A 240 -5.61 -14.14 -9.50
CA SER A 240 -4.38 -14.63 -8.88
C SER A 240 -3.67 -15.70 -9.72
N ILE A 241 -4.40 -16.57 -10.43
CA ILE A 241 -3.81 -17.54 -11.37
C ILE A 241 -3.05 -16.80 -12.48
N MET A 242 -3.64 -15.74 -13.04
CA MET A 242 -2.98 -14.92 -14.07
C MET A 242 -1.71 -14.25 -13.52
N ILE A 243 -1.78 -13.73 -12.28
CA ILE A 243 -0.62 -13.17 -11.58
C ILE A 243 0.44 -14.23 -11.34
N CYS A 244 0.07 -15.45 -10.93
CA CYS A 244 1.03 -16.54 -10.74
C CYS A 244 1.77 -16.91 -12.03
N ILE A 245 1.06 -16.99 -13.16
CA ILE A 245 1.68 -17.23 -14.47
C ILE A 245 2.66 -16.10 -14.80
N PHE A 246 2.25 -14.84 -14.63
CA PHE A 246 3.11 -13.69 -14.82
C PHE A 246 4.35 -13.74 -13.89
N LEU A 247 4.19 -14.13 -12.62
CA LEU A 247 5.29 -14.22 -11.66
C LEU A 247 6.34 -15.26 -12.05
N VAL A 248 5.96 -16.36 -12.70
CA VAL A 248 6.93 -17.35 -13.21
C VAL A 248 7.86 -16.70 -14.24
N LEU A 249 7.26 -15.91 -15.18
CA LEU A 249 8.04 -15.18 -16.20
C LEU A 249 8.89 -14.08 -15.58
N TYR A 250 8.29 -13.31 -14.65
CA TYR A 250 8.98 -12.21 -13.95
C TYR A 250 10.15 -12.71 -13.11
N PHE A 251 9.97 -13.81 -12.38
CA PHE A 251 11.02 -14.40 -11.57
C PHE A 251 12.16 -14.97 -12.43
N GLY A 252 11.81 -15.61 -13.56
CA GLY A 252 12.79 -16.04 -14.57
C GLY A 252 13.61 -14.86 -15.11
N MET A 253 12.98 -13.73 -15.40
CA MET A 253 13.65 -12.50 -15.82
C MET A 253 14.60 -11.97 -14.71
N LEU A 254 14.14 -11.95 -13.45
CA LEU A 254 14.98 -11.53 -12.32
C LEU A 254 16.22 -12.41 -12.18
N LEU A 255 16.07 -13.73 -12.28
CA LEU A 255 17.22 -14.64 -12.21
C LEU A 255 18.23 -14.39 -13.34
N ILE A 256 17.77 -14.18 -14.57
CA ILE A 256 18.65 -13.87 -15.70
C ILE A 256 19.39 -12.55 -15.48
N THR A 257 18.68 -11.49 -15.03
CA THR A 257 19.28 -10.16 -14.85
C THR A 257 20.21 -10.04 -13.65
N GLU A 258 20.04 -10.87 -12.62
CA GLU A 258 20.89 -10.85 -11.42
C GLU A 258 22.10 -11.79 -11.53
N TYR A 259 22.05 -12.83 -12.39
CA TYR A 259 23.13 -13.82 -12.52
C TYR A 259 23.96 -13.67 -13.80
N TYR A 260 23.55 -12.83 -14.74
CA TYR A 260 24.28 -12.47 -15.94
C TYR A 260 24.59 -10.97 -15.98
#